data_da23e56cde8e1b38c22ea3abf0b13578
#
_entry.id   da23e56cde8e1b38c22ea3abf0b13578
#
_cell.length_a   1.000
_cell.length_b   1.000
_cell.length_c   1.000
_cell.angle_alpha   90.00
_cell.angle_beta   90.00
_cell.angle_gamma   90.00
#
_symmetry.space_group_name_H-M   'P 1'
#
loop_
_entity.id
_entity.type
_entity.pdbx_description
1 polymer ?
#
loop_
_entity_poly.entity_id
_entity_poly.type
_entity_poly.pdbx_seq_one_letter_code
_entity_poly.pdbx_strand_id
1 'polypeptide(L)'
;MLIQYSWNDDRLRDIWNKLYTDNSYLFPFSSWEYTKEVCSYKKIKPTTLLQKEYIFVYYNHDVPLMIMPLFIKKKKLYIFGENISGPDNLDFIYDKNIRDEDIFLALKELKEKFHGIKLSLYKINERSRLYQFFRKFYQDDLLSDYRVTIDLDRVCVKICYQDNYDNYFHSLSKNARSNIHKVYNKLRKNNISIDLQVIHGAFKNEDLLSSLMKFYTKRESERKNRKFDFFSFIKHRYFSSLTWAIKNMDEQYTFCLMMNNKPAAFMTGFSTNFNEIVFPIVSMNSSFRDYSPGKVMINESIKYLQNHKLNLSLDLSRGDERYKFEMGGTKHYNYRISLEL
;
A
#
# COMPACT_ATOMS: atom_id res chain seq x y z
N MET A 1 9.71 -21.93 -18.10
CA MET A 1 10.61 -21.11 -18.94
C MET A 1 10.36 -19.62 -18.65
N LEU A 2 11.44 -18.85 -18.43
CA LEU A 2 11.40 -17.44 -18.09
C LEU A 2 11.67 -16.56 -19.32
N ILE A 3 10.66 -15.82 -19.77
CA ILE A 3 10.71 -14.94 -20.94
C ILE A 3 10.73 -13.49 -20.47
N GLN A 4 11.63 -12.68 -21.03
CA GLN A 4 11.68 -11.25 -20.78
C GLN A 4 10.79 -10.47 -21.75
N TYR A 5 9.98 -9.55 -21.23
CA TYR A 5 9.10 -8.67 -21.97
C TYR A 5 9.51 -7.22 -21.85
N SER A 6 9.01 -6.41 -22.78
CA SER A 6 9.08 -4.95 -22.76
C SER A 6 7.73 -4.35 -22.35
N TRP A 7 7.72 -3.16 -21.74
CA TRP A 7 6.51 -2.39 -21.44
C TRP A 7 5.66 -2.03 -22.68
N ASN A 8 6.23 -2.13 -23.86
CA ASN A 8 5.54 -1.84 -25.13
C ASN A 8 4.99 -3.10 -25.81
N ASP A 9 5.11 -4.28 -25.19
CA ASP A 9 4.52 -5.51 -25.71
C ASP A 9 3.06 -5.60 -25.25
N ASP A 10 2.11 -5.55 -26.20
CA ASP A 10 0.68 -5.61 -25.90
C ASP A 10 0.29 -6.94 -25.25
N ARG A 11 0.95 -8.04 -25.62
CA ARG A 11 0.72 -9.35 -25.00
C ARG A 11 1.02 -9.35 -23.50
N LEU A 12 2.04 -8.57 -23.06
CA LEU A 12 2.35 -8.47 -21.65
C LEU A 12 1.18 -7.86 -20.86
N ARG A 13 0.52 -6.84 -21.41
CA ARG A 13 -0.65 -6.21 -20.77
C ARG A 13 -1.78 -7.21 -20.58
N ASP A 14 -2.07 -8.01 -21.61
CA ASP A 14 -3.16 -8.98 -21.54
C ASP A 14 -2.87 -10.09 -20.53
N ILE A 15 -1.63 -10.62 -20.53
CA ILE A 15 -1.17 -11.59 -19.54
C ILE A 15 -1.25 -11.01 -18.12
N TRP A 16 -0.79 -9.77 -17.94
CA TRP A 16 -0.80 -9.11 -16.64
C TRP A 16 -2.21 -8.93 -16.10
N ASN A 17 -3.10 -8.38 -16.92
CA ASN A 17 -4.49 -8.15 -16.52
C ASN A 17 -5.20 -9.47 -16.19
N LYS A 18 -4.99 -10.51 -16.98
CA LYS A 18 -5.54 -11.84 -16.71
C LYS A 18 -5.07 -12.37 -15.36
N LEU A 19 -3.75 -12.43 -15.13
CA LEU A 19 -3.20 -12.95 -13.86
C LEU A 19 -3.59 -12.08 -12.65
N TYR A 20 -3.67 -10.76 -12.84
CA TYR A 20 -4.07 -9.84 -11.78
C TYR A 20 -5.56 -9.99 -11.42
N THR A 21 -6.44 -10.03 -12.41
CA THR A 21 -7.90 -10.11 -12.21
C THR A 21 -8.30 -11.45 -11.59
N ASP A 22 -7.67 -12.54 -12.02
CA ASP A 22 -7.98 -13.89 -11.53
C ASP A 22 -7.44 -14.12 -10.10
N ASN A 23 -6.63 -13.20 -9.56
CA ASN A 23 -5.94 -13.37 -8.30
C ASN A 23 -6.42 -12.38 -7.23
N SER A 24 -7.27 -12.88 -6.33
CA SER A 24 -7.79 -12.10 -5.21
C SER A 24 -6.74 -11.70 -4.15
N TYR A 25 -5.52 -12.21 -4.23
CA TYR A 25 -4.45 -11.95 -3.26
C TYR A 25 -3.59 -10.72 -3.57
N LEU A 26 -3.80 -10.07 -4.73
CA LEU A 26 -2.99 -8.94 -5.14
C LEU A 26 -3.61 -7.61 -4.70
N PHE A 27 -2.74 -6.69 -4.34
CA PHE A 27 -3.10 -5.32 -3.99
C PHE A 27 -3.16 -4.44 -5.25
N PRO A 28 -3.94 -3.35 -5.24
CA PRO A 28 -4.06 -2.43 -6.39
C PRO A 28 -2.72 -1.88 -6.89
N PHE A 29 -1.70 -1.86 -6.02
CA PHE A 29 -0.32 -1.46 -6.37
C PHE A 29 0.41 -2.45 -7.28
N SER A 30 -0.15 -3.63 -7.50
CA SER A 30 0.34 -4.64 -8.45
C SER A 30 -0.44 -4.61 -9.78
N SER A 31 -1.42 -3.73 -9.98
CA SER A 31 -2.14 -3.59 -11.25
C SER A 31 -1.21 -3.10 -12.36
N TRP A 32 -1.57 -3.42 -13.61
CA TRP A 32 -0.84 -2.95 -14.79
C TRP A 32 -0.77 -1.44 -14.85
N GLU A 33 -1.92 -0.78 -14.67
CA GLU A 33 -2.07 0.67 -14.76
C GLU A 33 -1.17 1.36 -13.74
N TYR A 34 -1.21 0.94 -12.47
CA TYR A 34 -0.37 1.52 -11.42
C TYR A 34 1.12 1.27 -11.69
N THR A 35 1.49 0.04 -12.03
CA THR A 35 2.90 -0.32 -12.22
C THR A 35 3.50 0.35 -13.45
N LYS A 36 2.75 0.50 -14.54
CA LYS A 36 3.17 1.22 -15.74
C LYS A 36 3.39 2.71 -15.46
N GLU A 37 2.51 3.35 -14.70
CA GLU A 37 2.66 4.75 -14.31
C GLU A 37 3.90 4.97 -13.45
N VAL A 38 4.13 4.08 -12.48
CA VAL A 38 5.36 4.08 -11.68
C VAL A 38 6.61 4.00 -12.53
N CYS A 39 6.59 3.22 -13.62
CA CYS A 39 7.71 3.12 -14.56
C CYS A 39 7.88 4.37 -15.41
N SER A 40 6.80 4.98 -15.88
CA SER A 40 6.85 6.26 -16.61
C SER A 40 7.53 7.36 -15.78
N TYR A 41 7.35 7.28 -14.46
CA TYR A 41 7.98 8.18 -13.50
C TYR A 41 9.49 8.08 -13.43
N LYS A 42 10.06 6.91 -13.69
CA LYS A 42 11.51 6.70 -13.72
C LYS A 42 12.20 7.51 -14.80
N LYS A 43 11.58 7.69 -15.96
CA LYS A 43 12.14 8.45 -17.08
C LYS A 43 12.45 9.91 -16.74
N ILE A 44 11.93 10.38 -15.60
CA ILE A 44 12.04 11.80 -15.20
C ILE A 44 13.10 12.02 -14.10
N LYS A 45 13.67 10.96 -13.50
CA LYS A 45 14.71 11.08 -12.45
C LYS A 45 16.09 10.70 -12.95
N PRO A 46 17.11 11.59 -12.83
CA PRO A 46 18.48 11.26 -13.19
C PRO A 46 19.01 10.00 -12.47
N THR A 47 18.64 9.81 -11.19
CA THR A 47 19.07 8.65 -10.39
C THR A 47 18.41 7.33 -10.79
N THR A 48 17.33 7.36 -11.57
CA THR A 48 16.62 6.18 -12.06
C THR A 48 16.98 5.83 -13.50
N LEU A 49 17.61 6.74 -14.25
CA LEU A 49 18.16 6.47 -15.59
C LEU A 49 19.22 5.37 -15.60
N LEU A 50 19.89 5.13 -14.45
CA LEU A 50 20.87 4.06 -14.26
C LEU A 50 20.23 2.72 -13.83
N GLN A 51 18.90 2.64 -13.71
CA GLN A 51 18.21 1.41 -13.33
C GLN A 51 17.76 0.67 -14.58
N LYS A 52 18.29 -0.54 -14.79
CA LYS A 52 17.83 -1.42 -15.86
C LYS A 52 16.62 -2.20 -15.36
N GLU A 53 15.55 -2.19 -16.15
CA GLU A 53 14.29 -2.85 -15.84
C GLU A 53 14.22 -4.21 -16.52
N TYR A 54 13.59 -5.15 -15.82
CA TYR A 54 13.35 -6.49 -16.29
C TYR A 54 11.94 -6.90 -15.93
N ILE A 55 11.15 -7.27 -16.92
CA ILE A 55 9.84 -7.84 -16.71
C ILE A 55 9.91 -9.25 -17.21
N PHE A 56 9.89 -10.20 -16.31
CA PHE A 56 9.89 -11.61 -16.66
C PHE A 56 8.51 -12.20 -16.48
N VAL A 57 8.12 -13.04 -17.44
CA VAL A 57 6.96 -13.91 -17.33
C VAL A 57 7.47 -15.34 -17.29
N TYR A 58 7.08 -16.06 -16.24
CA TYR A 58 7.36 -17.49 -16.13
C TYR A 58 6.20 -18.28 -16.73
N TYR A 59 6.54 -19.20 -17.61
CA TYR A 59 5.62 -20.10 -18.29
C TYR A 59 5.88 -21.54 -17.86
N ASN A 60 4.79 -22.28 -17.69
CA ASN A 60 4.81 -23.74 -17.59
C ASN A 60 3.95 -24.28 -18.75
N HIS A 61 4.57 -25.03 -19.71
CA HIS A 61 3.91 -25.53 -20.91
C HIS A 61 3.08 -24.45 -21.63
N ASP A 62 3.69 -23.33 -22.01
CA ASP A 62 3.07 -22.19 -22.70
C ASP A 62 1.98 -21.42 -21.91
N VAL A 63 1.68 -21.83 -20.67
CA VAL A 63 0.75 -21.13 -19.79
C VAL A 63 1.53 -20.14 -18.92
N PRO A 64 1.22 -18.84 -18.98
CA PRO A 64 1.86 -17.85 -18.10
C PRO A 64 1.35 -18.02 -16.67
N LEU A 65 2.27 -18.21 -15.72
CA LEU A 65 1.93 -18.47 -14.32
C LEU A 65 2.40 -17.36 -13.36
N MET A 66 3.45 -16.62 -13.71
CA MET A 66 3.96 -15.57 -12.81
C MET A 66 4.63 -14.46 -13.61
N ILE A 67 4.43 -13.22 -13.18
CA ILE A 67 5.15 -12.04 -13.67
C ILE A 67 6.02 -11.50 -12.54
N MET A 68 7.29 -11.30 -12.84
CA MET A 68 8.29 -10.71 -11.94
C MET A 68 8.73 -9.35 -12.48
N PRO A 69 8.11 -8.24 -12.04
CA PRO A 69 8.50 -6.89 -12.43
C PRO A 69 9.69 -6.45 -11.57
N LEU A 70 10.89 -6.50 -12.13
CA LEU A 70 12.15 -6.29 -11.41
C LEU A 70 12.94 -5.12 -11.99
N PHE A 71 13.76 -4.48 -11.15
CA PHE A 71 14.81 -3.57 -11.59
C PHE A 71 16.12 -3.84 -10.87
N ILE A 72 17.23 -3.61 -11.57
CA ILE A 72 18.56 -3.74 -10.99
C ILE A 72 19.12 -2.38 -10.57
N LYS A 73 19.67 -2.31 -9.36
CA LYS A 73 20.40 -1.14 -8.85
C LYS A 73 21.54 -1.60 -7.95
N LYS A 74 22.77 -1.11 -8.19
CA LYS A 74 23.95 -1.44 -7.38
C LYS A 74 24.12 -2.95 -7.15
N LYS A 75 24.06 -3.74 -8.22
CA LYS A 75 24.16 -5.21 -8.18
C LYS A 75 23.12 -5.92 -7.31
N LYS A 76 21.93 -5.35 -7.17
CA LYS A 76 20.79 -5.98 -6.50
C LYS A 76 19.55 -5.85 -7.37
N LEU A 77 18.75 -6.90 -7.40
CA LEU A 77 17.43 -6.91 -8.01
C LEU A 77 16.38 -6.53 -6.96
N TYR A 78 15.43 -5.69 -7.34
CA TYR A 78 14.35 -5.22 -6.51
C TYR A 78 13.02 -5.37 -7.26
N ILE A 79 11.92 -5.53 -6.52
CA ILE A 79 10.58 -5.47 -7.10
C ILE A 79 10.18 -4.02 -7.41
N PHE A 80 9.40 -3.81 -8.47
CA PHE A 80 8.85 -2.50 -8.78
C PHE A 80 8.00 -1.95 -7.62
N GLY A 81 8.10 -0.63 -7.39
CA GLY A 81 7.40 0.03 -6.28
C GLY A 81 8.19 0.07 -4.97
N GLU A 82 9.24 -0.74 -4.82
CA GLU A 82 10.03 -0.78 -3.59
C GLU A 82 10.63 0.59 -3.22
N ASN A 83 11.17 1.29 -4.20
CA ASN A 83 11.83 2.58 -4.03
C ASN A 83 10.89 3.79 -4.11
N ILE A 84 9.58 3.57 -4.14
CA ILE A 84 8.57 4.61 -4.25
C ILE A 84 7.84 4.76 -2.93
N SER A 85 7.61 6.00 -2.50
CA SER A 85 6.74 6.32 -1.38
C SER A 85 5.29 6.04 -1.75
N GLY A 86 4.59 5.29 -0.94
CA GLY A 86 3.16 5.04 -1.11
C GLY A 86 2.83 3.56 -1.10
N PRO A 87 3.21 2.76 -2.09
CA PRO A 87 2.85 1.35 -2.07
C PRO A 87 3.54 0.62 -0.93
N ASP A 88 2.75 -0.05 -0.14
CA ASP A 88 3.12 -1.14 0.75
C ASP A 88 2.44 -2.41 0.19
N ASN A 89 2.73 -3.58 0.70
CA ASN A 89 2.12 -4.84 0.27
C ASN A 89 2.43 -5.16 -1.21
N LEU A 90 3.72 -5.20 -1.53
CA LEU A 90 4.19 -5.59 -2.86
C LEU A 90 4.26 -7.11 -2.98
N ASP A 91 4.00 -7.61 -4.19
CA ASP A 91 4.15 -9.03 -4.54
C ASP A 91 4.45 -9.17 -6.03
N PHE A 92 4.88 -10.36 -6.47
CA PHE A 92 4.82 -10.72 -7.89
C PHE A 92 3.37 -10.90 -8.30
N ILE A 93 3.10 -10.88 -9.60
CA ILE A 93 1.78 -11.18 -10.13
C ILE A 93 1.79 -12.64 -10.57
N TYR A 94 0.85 -13.44 -10.08
CA TYR A 94 0.85 -14.89 -10.33
C TYR A 94 -0.56 -15.44 -10.50
N ASP A 95 -0.65 -16.57 -11.20
CA ASP A 95 -1.88 -17.33 -11.32
C ASP A 95 -2.37 -17.79 -9.93
N LYS A 96 -3.67 -17.76 -9.70
CA LYS A 96 -4.26 -18.15 -8.40
C LYS A 96 -3.94 -19.58 -7.98
N ASN A 97 -3.65 -20.46 -8.95
CA ASN A 97 -3.35 -21.86 -8.73
C ASN A 97 -1.85 -22.16 -8.83
N ILE A 98 -0.97 -21.15 -8.82
CA ILE A 98 0.47 -21.35 -8.89
C ILE A 98 0.95 -22.25 -7.77
N ARG A 99 1.72 -23.29 -8.10
CA ARG A 99 2.28 -24.24 -7.13
C ARG A 99 3.62 -23.74 -6.60
N ASP A 100 4.04 -24.26 -5.45
CA ASP A 100 5.35 -23.96 -4.89
C ASP A 100 6.50 -24.34 -5.83
N GLU A 101 6.34 -25.46 -6.55
CA GLU A 101 7.29 -25.92 -7.55
C GLU A 101 7.48 -24.91 -8.70
N ASP A 102 6.40 -24.29 -9.17
CA ASP A 102 6.44 -23.29 -10.24
C ASP A 102 7.20 -22.02 -9.78
N ILE A 103 6.99 -21.60 -8.53
CA ILE A 103 7.74 -20.47 -7.91
C ILE A 103 9.22 -20.83 -7.80
N PHE A 104 9.52 -22.03 -7.33
CA PHE A 104 10.91 -22.52 -7.21
C PHE A 104 11.63 -22.57 -8.56
N LEU A 105 11.00 -23.15 -9.58
CA LEU A 105 11.54 -23.23 -10.93
C LEU A 105 11.77 -21.83 -11.54
N ALA A 106 10.85 -20.91 -11.34
CA ALA A 106 11.03 -19.54 -11.80
C ALA A 106 12.20 -18.82 -11.10
N LEU A 107 12.39 -19.05 -9.79
CA LEU A 107 13.54 -18.52 -9.05
C LEU A 107 14.85 -19.17 -9.50
N LYS A 108 14.84 -20.47 -9.84
CA LYS A 108 15.99 -21.18 -10.38
C LYS A 108 16.43 -20.59 -11.73
N GLU A 109 15.50 -20.39 -12.66
CA GLU A 109 15.81 -19.74 -13.94
C GLU A 109 16.26 -18.27 -13.76
N LEU A 110 15.72 -17.56 -12.74
CA LEU A 110 16.19 -16.23 -12.41
C LEU A 110 17.63 -16.24 -11.90
N LYS A 111 18.00 -17.24 -11.09
CA LYS A 111 19.38 -17.45 -10.61
C LYS A 111 20.35 -17.69 -11.77
N GLU A 112 19.98 -18.51 -12.74
CA GLU A 112 20.81 -18.76 -13.93
C GLU A 112 21.06 -17.47 -14.73
N LYS A 113 20.06 -16.56 -14.82
CA LYS A 113 20.20 -15.26 -15.51
C LYS A 113 21.00 -14.22 -14.72
N PHE A 114 21.01 -14.29 -13.39
CA PHE A 114 21.56 -13.27 -12.49
C PHE A 114 22.50 -13.83 -11.44
N HIS A 115 23.27 -14.82 -11.79
CA HIS A 115 24.23 -15.47 -10.88
C HIS A 115 25.09 -14.44 -10.11
N GLY A 116 25.15 -14.59 -8.79
CA GLY A 116 25.91 -13.70 -7.90
C GLY A 116 25.24 -12.34 -7.63
N ILE A 117 23.97 -12.15 -8.03
CA ILE A 117 23.20 -10.95 -7.74
C ILE A 117 22.20 -11.26 -6.62
N LYS A 118 22.06 -10.33 -5.68
CA LYS A 118 21.10 -10.45 -4.60
C LYS A 118 19.71 -9.97 -5.05
N LEU A 119 18.69 -10.83 -4.96
CA LEU A 119 17.29 -10.44 -5.03
C LEU A 119 16.86 -9.90 -3.67
N SER A 120 16.30 -8.72 -3.64
CA SER A 120 15.85 -8.04 -2.41
C SER A 120 14.40 -7.57 -2.60
N LEU A 121 13.49 -8.22 -1.90
CA LEU A 121 12.06 -7.99 -1.95
C LEU A 121 11.64 -7.30 -0.65
N TYR A 122 11.17 -6.07 -0.74
CA TYR A 122 10.73 -5.26 0.41
C TYR A 122 9.22 -5.10 0.40
N LYS A 123 8.66 -4.81 1.56
CA LYS A 123 7.23 -4.55 1.74
C LYS A 123 6.34 -5.74 1.34
N ILE A 124 6.87 -6.95 1.48
CA ILE A 124 6.13 -8.18 1.19
C ILE A 124 5.20 -8.47 2.37
N ASN A 125 3.89 -8.45 2.11
CA ASN A 125 2.90 -8.68 3.16
C ASN A 125 2.93 -10.14 3.64
N GLU A 126 2.67 -10.38 4.92
CA GLU A 126 2.61 -11.73 5.50
C GLU A 126 1.54 -12.64 4.86
N ARG A 127 0.56 -12.06 4.18
CA ARG A 127 -0.48 -12.78 3.43
C ARG A 127 -0.08 -13.05 1.98
N SER A 128 1.04 -12.48 1.50
CA SER A 128 1.49 -12.65 0.12
C SER A 128 1.90 -14.09 -0.16
N ARG A 129 1.69 -14.52 -1.40
CA ARG A 129 2.07 -15.87 -1.84
C ARG A 129 3.58 -16.08 -1.74
N LEU A 130 4.38 -15.05 -2.04
CA LEU A 130 5.83 -15.10 -1.89
C LEU A 130 6.26 -15.29 -0.44
N TYR A 131 5.69 -14.52 0.50
CA TYR A 131 6.03 -14.68 1.92
C TYR A 131 5.71 -16.08 2.41
N GLN A 132 4.53 -16.62 2.06
CA GLN A 132 4.11 -17.96 2.46
C GLN A 132 5.06 -19.04 1.89
N PHE A 133 5.46 -18.89 0.61
CA PHE A 133 6.43 -19.78 -0.01
C PHE A 133 7.78 -19.74 0.74
N PHE A 134 8.39 -18.57 0.90
CA PHE A 134 9.68 -18.46 1.55
C PHE A 134 9.63 -18.88 3.02
N ARG A 135 8.56 -18.57 3.75
CA ARG A 135 8.40 -19.01 5.14
C ARG A 135 8.29 -20.53 5.27
N LYS A 136 7.59 -21.18 4.34
CA LYS A 136 7.44 -22.64 4.32
C LYS A 136 8.78 -23.34 4.09
N PHE A 137 9.58 -22.83 3.15
CA PHE A 137 10.82 -23.47 2.70
C PHE A 137 12.09 -22.82 3.25
N TYR A 138 11.98 -21.88 4.16
CA TYR A 138 13.14 -21.14 4.73
C TYR A 138 14.19 -22.04 5.36
N GLN A 139 13.80 -23.19 5.94
CA GLN A 139 14.67 -24.17 6.58
C GLN A 139 14.64 -25.53 5.87
N ASP A 140 14.08 -25.59 4.66
CA ASP A 140 13.90 -26.80 3.89
C ASP A 140 15.07 -26.96 2.89
N ASP A 141 15.40 -28.19 2.53
CA ASP A 141 16.42 -28.53 1.54
C ASP A 141 16.12 -27.93 0.16
N LEU A 142 14.86 -27.64 -0.14
CA LEU A 142 14.47 -27.01 -1.41
C LEU A 142 15.18 -25.70 -1.68
N LEU A 143 15.48 -24.91 -0.65
CA LEU A 143 16.20 -23.64 -0.77
C LEU A 143 17.64 -23.71 -0.24
N SER A 144 18.19 -24.90 -0.03
CA SER A 144 19.56 -25.11 0.48
C SER A 144 20.64 -24.45 -0.37
N ASP A 145 20.43 -24.40 -1.71
CA ASP A 145 21.33 -23.73 -2.66
C ASP A 145 21.22 -22.19 -2.64
N TYR A 146 20.34 -21.65 -1.82
CA TYR A 146 20.10 -20.22 -1.72
C TYR A 146 20.35 -19.74 -0.30
N ARG A 147 21.06 -18.63 -0.15
CA ARG A 147 21.15 -17.95 1.13
C ARG A 147 19.94 -17.02 1.27
N VAL A 148 18.91 -17.49 1.96
CA VAL A 148 17.67 -16.75 2.19
C VAL A 148 17.68 -16.05 3.54
N THR A 149 17.21 -14.81 3.61
CA THR A 149 16.89 -14.11 4.87
C THR A 149 15.48 -13.55 4.82
N ILE A 150 14.76 -13.65 5.93
CA ILE A 150 13.42 -13.09 6.11
C ILE A 150 13.45 -12.21 7.35
N ASP A 151 13.38 -10.89 7.15
CA ASP A 151 13.44 -9.90 8.21
C ASP A 151 12.12 -9.12 8.29
N LEU A 152 11.72 -8.72 9.49
CA LEU A 152 10.60 -7.78 9.65
C LEU A 152 10.98 -6.44 9.03
N ASP A 153 10.18 -5.98 8.05
CA ASP A 153 10.38 -4.66 7.44
C ASP A 153 9.53 -3.59 8.13
N ARG A 154 8.23 -3.87 8.36
CA ARG A 154 7.30 -2.89 8.91
C ARG A 154 6.18 -3.53 9.70
N VAL A 155 5.75 -2.80 10.74
CA VAL A 155 4.47 -3.02 11.40
C VAL A 155 3.42 -2.18 10.70
N CYS A 156 2.29 -2.79 10.37
CA CYS A 156 1.08 -2.15 9.85
C CYS A 156 -0.07 -2.37 10.82
N VAL A 157 -1.11 -1.55 10.74
CA VAL A 157 -2.25 -1.64 11.66
C VAL A 157 -3.55 -1.62 10.88
N LYS A 158 -4.39 -2.62 11.13
CA LYS A 158 -5.71 -2.78 10.51
C LYS A 158 -6.81 -2.78 11.56
N ILE A 159 -7.89 -2.04 11.30
CA ILE A 159 -9.15 -2.10 12.05
C ILE A 159 -10.08 -3.02 11.28
N CYS A 160 -10.38 -4.19 11.86
CA CYS A 160 -11.25 -5.16 11.21
C CYS A 160 -12.71 -4.70 11.23
N TYR A 161 -13.43 -4.99 10.14
CA TYR A 161 -14.86 -4.77 10.05
C TYR A 161 -15.61 -5.48 11.19
N GLN A 162 -16.67 -4.83 11.66
CA GLN A 162 -17.64 -5.37 12.62
C GLN A 162 -19.04 -5.17 12.01
N ASP A 163 -19.99 -6.05 12.34
CA ASP A 163 -21.32 -6.07 11.72
C ASP A 163 -22.11 -4.78 11.91
N ASN A 164 -21.87 -4.07 13.02
CA ASN A 164 -22.50 -2.78 13.29
C ASN A 164 -21.60 -1.90 14.17
N TYR A 165 -21.94 -0.61 14.26
CA TYR A 165 -21.18 0.37 15.04
C TYR A 165 -21.14 0.05 16.53
N ASP A 166 -22.23 -0.45 17.09
CA ASP A 166 -22.29 -0.76 18.54
C ASP A 166 -21.32 -1.90 18.88
N ASN A 167 -21.26 -2.95 18.06
CA ASN A 167 -20.29 -4.04 18.21
C ASN A 167 -18.86 -3.50 18.13
N TYR A 168 -18.56 -2.68 17.12
CA TYR A 168 -17.25 -2.03 17.02
C TYR A 168 -16.96 -1.20 18.28
N PHE A 169 -17.88 -0.32 18.68
CA PHE A 169 -17.67 0.59 19.80
C PHE A 169 -17.48 -0.17 21.12
N HIS A 170 -18.25 -1.25 21.35
CA HIS A 170 -18.13 -2.10 22.54
C HIS A 170 -16.84 -2.93 22.54
N SER A 171 -16.29 -3.27 21.39
CA SER A 171 -14.98 -3.98 21.28
C SER A 171 -13.80 -3.12 21.76
N LEU A 172 -13.96 -1.78 21.75
CA LEU A 172 -12.93 -0.88 22.23
C LEU A 172 -12.76 -0.94 23.75
N SER A 173 -11.54 -0.67 24.22
CA SER A 173 -11.30 -0.56 25.67
C SER A 173 -12.15 0.54 26.31
N LYS A 174 -12.45 0.41 27.61
CA LYS A 174 -13.18 1.44 28.38
C LYS A 174 -12.55 2.82 28.25
N ASN A 175 -11.22 2.89 28.29
CA ASN A 175 -10.48 4.15 28.15
C ASN A 175 -10.63 4.74 26.74
N ALA A 176 -10.58 3.91 25.70
CA ALA A 176 -10.76 4.36 24.32
C ALA A 176 -12.17 4.95 24.11
N ARG A 177 -13.21 4.25 24.56
CA ARG A 177 -14.60 4.73 24.53
C ARG A 177 -14.76 6.05 25.26
N SER A 178 -14.24 6.15 26.50
CA SER A 178 -14.26 7.39 27.28
C SER A 178 -13.57 8.55 26.55
N ASN A 179 -12.42 8.28 25.93
CA ASN A 179 -11.69 9.29 25.15
C ASN A 179 -12.47 9.76 23.92
N ILE A 180 -13.14 8.85 23.22
CA ILE A 180 -14.00 9.19 22.09
C ILE A 180 -15.14 10.13 22.60
N HIS A 181 -15.85 9.75 23.66
CA HIS A 181 -16.90 10.59 24.24
C HIS A 181 -16.39 11.98 24.65
N LYS A 182 -15.20 12.06 25.28
CA LYS A 182 -14.59 13.35 25.68
C LYS A 182 -14.32 14.23 24.46
N VAL A 183 -13.84 13.66 23.35
CA VAL A 183 -13.59 14.40 22.11
C VAL A 183 -14.88 14.97 21.54
N TYR A 184 -15.94 14.17 21.43
CA TYR A 184 -17.23 14.64 20.91
C TYR A 184 -17.90 15.67 21.83
N ASN A 185 -17.76 15.51 23.16
CA ASN A 185 -18.23 16.52 24.12
C ASN A 185 -17.47 17.85 23.96
N LYS A 186 -16.16 17.78 23.74
CA LYS A 186 -15.33 18.99 23.51
C LYS A 186 -15.72 19.68 22.19
N LEU A 187 -15.97 18.93 21.13
CA LEU A 187 -16.46 19.47 19.85
C LEU A 187 -17.78 20.21 20.05
N ARG A 188 -18.77 19.58 20.73
CA ARG A 188 -20.06 20.20 21.02
C ARG A 188 -19.95 21.46 21.88
N LYS A 189 -19.17 21.40 22.98
CA LYS A 189 -18.95 22.54 23.87
C LYS A 189 -18.35 23.76 23.17
N ASN A 190 -17.50 23.52 22.16
CA ASN A 190 -16.82 24.59 21.41
C ASN A 190 -17.52 24.93 20.08
N ASN A 191 -18.75 24.42 19.86
CA ASN A 191 -19.54 24.64 18.64
C ASN A 191 -18.75 24.31 17.35
N ILE A 192 -17.93 23.24 17.38
CA ILE A 192 -17.21 22.77 16.20
C ILE A 192 -18.10 21.81 15.44
N SER A 193 -18.53 22.20 14.24
CA SER A 193 -19.23 21.31 13.32
C SER A 193 -18.28 20.30 12.72
N ILE A 194 -18.74 19.07 12.55
CA ILE A 194 -18.01 18.01 11.84
C ILE A 194 -18.83 17.49 10.65
N ASP A 195 -18.17 17.23 9.55
CA ASP A 195 -18.74 16.63 8.35
C ASP A 195 -17.72 15.66 7.77
N LEU A 196 -18.14 14.44 7.37
CA LEU A 196 -17.29 13.46 6.71
C LEU A 196 -17.66 13.39 5.23
N GLN A 197 -16.78 13.91 4.39
CA GLN A 197 -16.88 13.78 2.95
C GLN A 197 -16.18 12.49 2.51
N VAL A 198 -16.93 11.64 1.80
CA VAL A 198 -16.38 10.38 1.25
C VAL A 198 -16.43 10.43 -0.26
N ILE A 199 -15.29 10.19 -0.87
CA ILE A 199 -15.12 10.13 -2.32
C ILE A 199 -14.67 8.72 -2.67
N HIS A 200 -15.42 8.06 -3.53
CA HIS A 200 -15.13 6.73 -4.04
C HIS A 200 -15.02 6.77 -5.55
N GLY A 201 -14.08 6.00 -6.10
CA GLY A 201 -13.72 6.03 -7.50
C GLY A 201 -12.81 7.21 -7.86
N ALA A 202 -12.60 7.45 -9.12
CA ALA A 202 -11.71 8.50 -9.64
C ALA A 202 -11.99 9.88 -9.02
N PHE A 203 -10.97 10.48 -8.40
CA PHE A 203 -11.08 11.74 -7.67
C PHE A 203 -11.15 12.94 -8.65
N LYS A 204 -12.34 13.43 -8.94
CA LYS A 204 -12.57 14.47 -9.97
C LYS A 204 -12.36 15.92 -9.50
N ASN A 205 -12.47 16.18 -8.18
CA ASN A 205 -12.28 17.54 -7.63
C ASN A 205 -10.80 17.86 -7.44
N GLU A 206 -10.19 18.43 -8.46
CA GLU A 206 -8.75 18.74 -8.48
C GLU A 206 -8.31 19.75 -7.41
N ASP A 207 -9.15 20.76 -7.13
CA ASP A 207 -8.83 21.79 -6.14
C ASP A 207 -8.79 21.21 -4.73
N LEU A 208 -9.77 20.38 -4.38
CA LEU A 208 -9.78 19.69 -3.10
C LEU A 208 -8.59 18.74 -3.00
N LEU A 209 -8.32 17.91 -4.03
CA LEU A 209 -7.17 17.00 -4.03
C LEU A 209 -5.85 17.76 -3.88
N SER A 210 -5.66 18.84 -4.62
CA SER A 210 -4.48 19.69 -4.51
C SER A 210 -4.31 20.26 -3.10
N SER A 211 -5.39 20.71 -2.48
CA SER A 211 -5.40 21.21 -1.10
C SER A 211 -5.01 20.13 -0.10
N LEU A 212 -5.59 18.92 -0.22
CA LEU A 212 -5.27 17.78 0.65
C LEU A 212 -3.81 17.33 0.50
N MET A 213 -3.30 17.29 -0.73
CA MET A 213 -1.89 16.91 -0.99
C MET A 213 -0.89 17.96 -0.48
N LYS A 214 -1.20 19.25 -0.61
CA LYS A 214 -0.40 20.33 0.02
C LYS A 214 -0.37 20.19 1.53
N PHE A 215 -1.51 19.93 2.13
CA PHE A 215 -1.64 19.68 3.56
C PHE A 215 -0.80 18.48 4.02
N TYR A 216 -0.89 17.34 3.32
CA TYR A 216 -0.06 16.16 3.60
C TYR A 216 1.44 16.47 3.50
N THR A 217 1.86 17.15 2.45
CA THR A 217 3.27 17.49 2.22
C THR A 217 3.82 18.42 3.32
N LYS A 218 3.03 19.42 3.73
CA LYS A 218 3.37 20.33 4.83
C LYS A 218 3.61 19.54 6.12
N ARG A 219 2.69 18.65 6.49
CA ARG A 219 2.82 17.82 7.68
C ARG A 219 4.04 16.89 7.65
N GLU A 220 4.33 16.26 6.49
CA GLU A 220 5.51 15.42 6.36
C GLU A 220 6.82 16.20 6.53
N SER A 221 6.87 17.47 6.10
CA SER A 221 8.03 18.33 6.35
C SER A 221 8.14 18.75 7.81
N GLU A 222 7.04 19.10 8.49
CA GLU A 222 7.00 19.40 9.91
C GLU A 222 7.48 18.21 10.76
N ARG A 223 7.01 17.00 10.46
CA ARG A 223 7.41 15.77 11.18
C ARG A 223 8.90 15.46 11.06
N LYS A 224 9.53 15.83 9.95
CA LYS A 224 10.94 15.53 9.67
C LYS A 224 11.90 16.64 10.05
N ASN A 225 11.44 17.72 10.70
CA ASN A 225 12.24 18.92 11.02
C ASN A 225 13.07 19.44 9.83
N ARG A 226 12.57 19.28 8.61
CA ARG A 226 13.25 19.69 7.39
C ARG A 226 12.73 21.05 6.95
N LYS A 227 13.62 22.04 6.92
CA LYS A 227 13.35 23.31 6.22
C LYS A 227 12.97 22.98 4.76
N PHE A 228 12.07 23.78 4.19
CA PHE A 228 11.62 23.68 2.80
C PHE A 228 12.86 23.72 1.89
N ASP A 229 13.23 22.56 1.32
CA ASP A 229 14.45 22.38 0.55
C ASP A 229 14.08 22.12 -0.91
N PHE A 230 14.95 22.49 -1.86
CA PHE A 230 14.85 22.18 -3.30
C PHE A 230 14.52 20.69 -3.56
N PHE A 231 14.95 19.81 -2.67
CA PHE A 231 14.53 18.40 -2.63
C PHE A 231 13.02 18.18 -2.37
N SER A 232 12.27 19.17 -1.89
CA SER A 232 10.82 19.05 -1.73
C SER A 232 10.11 19.00 -3.08
N PHE A 233 10.64 19.69 -4.10
CA PHE A 233 10.14 19.63 -5.47
C PHE A 233 10.30 18.23 -6.09
N ILE A 234 11.42 17.56 -5.78
CA ILE A 234 11.64 16.16 -6.19
C ILE A 234 10.69 15.23 -5.44
N LYS A 235 10.35 15.51 -4.17
CA LYS A 235 9.35 14.75 -3.41
C LYS A 235 7.93 14.93 -3.94
N HIS A 236 7.56 16.10 -4.43
CA HIS A 236 6.27 16.28 -5.09
C HIS A 236 6.08 15.33 -6.27
N ARG A 237 7.15 14.98 -6.98
CA ARG A 237 7.11 13.97 -8.03
C ARG A 237 6.96 12.54 -7.53
N TYR A 238 7.39 12.22 -6.28
CA TYR A 238 7.16 10.89 -5.69
C TYR A 238 5.70 10.60 -5.42
N PHE A 239 4.93 11.63 -5.08
CA PHE A 239 3.49 11.50 -4.84
C PHE A 239 2.66 11.53 -6.10
N SER A 240 3.27 11.82 -7.25
CA SER A 240 2.47 11.96 -8.45
C SER A 240 1.99 10.61 -9.01
N SER A 241 2.72 9.50 -8.82
CA SER A 241 2.17 8.17 -9.15
C SER A 241 0.99 7.81 -8.25
N LEU A 242 1.09 8.11 -6.96
CA LEU A 242 -0.02 7.92 -6.03
C LEU A 242 -1.15 8.91 -6.30
N THR A 243 -0.83 10.17 -6.62
CA THR A 243 -1.83 11.17 -7.04
C THR A 243 -2.51 10.77 -8.34
N TRP A 244 -1.76 10.21 -9.29
CA TRP A 244 -2.33 9.64 -10.50
C TRP A 244 -3.31 8.50 -10.18
N ALA A 245 -2.92 7.56 -9.33
CA ALA A 245 -3.77 6.46 -8.91
C ALA A 245 -5.07 6.97 -8.24
N ILE A 246 -4.96 7.96 -7.34
CA ILE A 246 -6.12 8.60 -6.71
C ILE A 246 -7.07 9.22 -7.74
N LYS A 247 -6.53 9.80 -8.81
CA LYS A 247 -7.33 10.44 -9.87
C LYS A 247 -7.97 9.45 -10.86
N ASN A 248 -7.41 8.26 -11.03
CA ASN A 248 -7.73 7.42 -12.17
C ASN A 248 -8.19 6.00 -11.81
N MET A 249 -7.99 5.53 -10.58
CA MET A 249 -8.38 4.18 -10.19
C MET A 249 -9.77 4.15 -9.55
N ASP A 250 -10.60 3.21 -9.96
CA ASP A 250 -11.97 3.05 -9.45
C ASP A 250 -12.00 2.47 -8.03
N GLU A 251 -10.97 1.76 -7.61
CA GLU A 251 -10.82 1.23 -6.25
C GLU A 251 -10.49 2.29 -5.20
N GLN A 252 -10.32 3.53 -5.62
CA GLN A 252 -9.93 4.64 -4.75
C GLN A 252 -11.05 4.99 -3.76
N TYR A 253 -10.63 5.24 -2.50
CA TYR A 253 -11.43 5.82 -1.43
C TYR A 253 -10.68 6.98 -0.78
N THR A 254 -11.35 8.11 -0.61
CA THR A 254 -10.87 9.21 0.24
C THR A 254 -11.94 9.56 1.27
N PHE A 255 -11.55 9.53 2.54
CA PHE A 255 -12.33 10.05 3.65
C PHE A 255 -11.71 11.37 4.09
N CYS A 256 -12.47 12.45 4.03
CA CYS A 256 -12.03 13.79 4.41
C CYS A 256 -12.93 14.33 5.53
N LEU A 257 -12.38 14.44 6.74
CA LEU A 257 -13.07 15.04 7.88
C LEU A 257 -12.92 16.56 7.80
N MET A 258 -14.05 17.23 7.70
CA MET A 258 -14.16 18.66 7.80
C MET A 258 -14.52 19.08 9.24
N MET A 259 -13.87 20.12 9.75
CA MET A 259 -14.23 20.80 11.00
C MET A 259 -14.42 22.28 10.71
N ASN A 260 -15.61 22.83 10.98
CA ASN A 260 -16.00 24.20 10.60
C ASN A 260 -15.65 24.50 9.13
N ASN A 261 -16.04 23.61 8.22
CA ASN A 261 -15.83 23.68 6.76
C ASN A 261 -14.34 23.73 6.33
N LYS A 262 -13.41 23.32 7.20
CA LYS A 262 -11.97 23.24 6.88
C LYS A 262 -11.50 21.81 7.00
N PRO A 263 -10.61 21.31 6.10
CA PRO A 263 -10.05 19.98 6.22
C PRO A 263 -9.25 19.82 7.53
N ALA A 264 -9.71 18.93 8.40
CA ALA A 264 -9.08 18.65 9.70
C ALA A 264 -8.27 17.34 9.68
N ALA A 265 -8.72 16.34 8.92
CA ALA A 265 -7.98 15.12 8.65
C ALA A 265 -8.45 14.52 7.34
N PHE A 266 -7.58 13.74 6.69
CA PHE A 266 -7.99 12.89 5.58
C PHE A 266 -7.17 11.61 5.53
N MET A 267 -7.75 10.58 4.96
CA MET A 267 -7.07 9.37 4.55
C MET A 267 -7.51 9.01 3.15
N THR A 268 -6.56 8.60 2.32
CA THR A 268 -6.84 8.14 0.97
C THR A 268 -6.13 6.83 0.69
N GLY A 269 -6.82 5.94 0.03
CA GLY A 269 -6.37 4.57 -0.20
C GLY A 269 -7.20 3.87 -1.27
N PHE A 270 -7.06 2.55 -1.31
CA PHE A 270 -7.63 1.73 -2.36
C PHE A 270 -8.26 0.47 -1.75
N SER A 271 -9.46 0.14 -2.21
CA SER A 271 -10.09 -1.13 -1.84
C SER A 271 -9.35 -2.31 -2.47
N THR A 272 -9.39 -3.43 -1.77
CA THR A 272 -8.78 -4.69 -2.19
C THR A 272 -9.83 -5.79 -2.25
N ASN A 273 -9.51 -6.89 -2.90
CA ASN A 273 -10.35 -8.09 -2.91
C ASN A 273 -10.40 -8.83 -1.56
N PHE A 274 -9.67 -8.33 -0.54
CA PHE A 274 -9.74 -8.84 0.85
C PHE A 274 -10.82 -8.17 1.70
N ASN A 275 -11.75 -7.43 1.10
CA ASN A 275 -12.73 -6.62 1.82
C ASN A 275 -12.07 -5.63 2.79
N GLU A 276 -11.06 -4.93 2.33
CA GLU A 276 -10.39 -3.88 3.09
C GLU A 276 -10.02 -2.70 2.19
N ILE A 277 -9.85 -1.53 2.80
CA ILE A 277 -9.27 -0.35 2.16
C ILE A 277 -7.89 -0.14 2.78
N VAL A 278 -6.85 -0.16 1.94
CA VAL A 278 -5.46 0.11 2.37
C VAL A 278 -5.17 1.59 2.17
N PHE A 279 -4.79 2.30 3.25
CA PHE A 279 -4.53 3.74 3.25
C PHE A 279 -3.04 4.07 3.28
N PRO A 280 -2.37 4.27 2.13
CA PRO A 280 -0.98 4.74 2.08
C PRO A 280 -0.81 6.17 2.59
N ILE A 281 -1.88 6.95 2.62
CA ILE A 281 -1.89 8.32 3.14
C ILE A 281 -2.93 8.45 4.25
N VAL A 282 -2.44 8.84 5.44
CA VAL A 282 -3.28 9.29 6.56
C VAL A 282 -2.67 10.57 7.09
N SER A 283 -3.43 11.65 7.11
CA SER A 283 -2.93 12.96 7.53
C SER A 283 -3.93 13.73 8.37
N MET A 284 -3.40 14.59 9.26
CA MET A 284 -4.18 15.40 10.20
C MET A 284 -3.63 16.83 10.23
N ASN A 285 -4.52 17.80 10.34
CA ASN A 285 -4.19 19.21 10.46
C ASN A 285 -3.82 19.53 11.93
N SER A 286 -2.61 20.03 12.15
CA SER A 286 -2.11 20.38 13.48
C SER A 286 -2.96 21.47 14.16
N SER A 287 -3.61 22.34 13.39
CA SER A 287 -4.50 23.38 13.93
C SER A 287 -5.73 22.82 14.67
N PHE A 288 -6.11 21.57 14.38
CA PHE A 288 -7.21 20.87 15.03
C PHE A 288 -6.75 19.82 16.05
N ARG A 289 -5.45 19.81 16.42
CA ARG A 289 -4.84 18.79 17.29
C ARG A 289 -5.63 18.53 18.56
N ASP A 290 -6.16 19.61 19.17
CA ASP A 290 -6.91 19.55 20.44
C ASP A 290 -8.22 18.78 20.34
N TYR A 291 -8.73 18.55 19.15
CA TYR A 291 -9.94 17.81 18.85
C TYR A 291 -9.68 16.39 18.33
N SER A 292 -8.43 15.93 18.39
CA SER A 292 -8.03 14.58 17.95
C SER A 292 -8.61 14.16 16.59
N PRO A 293 -8.40 14.95 15.51
CA PRO A 293 -9.15 14.79 14.25
C PRO A 293 -8.93 13.42 13.60
N GLY A 294 -7.78 12.77 13.83
CA GLY A 294 -7.55 11.41 13.32
C GLY A 294 -8.46 10.36 13.95
N LYS A 295 -8.74 10.46 15.27
CA LYS A 295 -9.69 9.54 15.94
C LYS A 295 -11.12 9.79 15.48
N VAL A 296 -11.51 11.06 15.34
CA VAL A 296 -12.83 11.43 14.82
C VAL A 296 -13.01 10.91 13.40
N MET A 297 -12.02 11.11 12.53
CA MET A 297 -12.05 10.62 11.16
C MET A 297 -12.24 9.11 11.09
N ILE A 298 -11.44 8.32 11.81
CA ILE A 298 -11.58 6.86 11.84
C ILE A 298 -12.96 6.46 12.34
N ASN A 299 -13.42 7.08 13.43
CA ASN A 299 -14.73 6.77 14.00
C ASN A 299 -15.87 7.06 13.03
N GLU A 300 -15.87 8.23 12.40
CA GLU A 300 -16.89 8.60 11.41
C GLU A 300 -16.79 7.74 10.14
N SER A 301 -15.59 7.36 9.73
CA SER A 301 -15.40 6.44 8.58
C SER A 301 -15.99 5.06 8.84
N ILE A 302 -15.82 4.52 10.05
CA ILE A 302 -16.43 3.24 10.44
C ILE A 302 -17.97 3.35 10.45
N LYS A 303 -18.52 4.41 11.03
CA LYS A 303 -19.97 4.66 10.97
C LYS A 303 -20.47 4.74 9.52
N TYR A 304 -19.76 5.47 8.66
CA TYR A 304 -20.10 5.59 7.26
C TYR A 304 -20.17 4.22 6.57
N LEU A 305 -19.12 3.41 6.72
CA LEU A 305 -19.03 2.09 6.09
C LEU A 305 -20.18 1.18 6.55
N GLN A 306 -20.49 1.19 7.82
CA GLN A 306 -21.56 0.37 8.40
C GLN A 306 -22.97 0.86 7.98
N ASN A 307 -23.20 2.17 7.98
CA ASN A 307 -24.47 2.75 7.55
C ASN A 307 -24.77 2.45 6.06
N HIS A 308 -23.71 2.34 5.25
CA HIS A 308 -23.82 1.99 3.82
C HIS A 308 -23.65 0.48 3.56
N LYS A 309 -23.59 -0.35 4.61
CA LYS A 309 -23.44 -1.82 4.53
C LYS A 309 -22.22 -2.26 3.71
N LEU A 310 -21.15 -1.45 3.75
CA LEU A 310 -19.88 -1.77 3.11
C LEU A 310 -19.03 -2.59 4.10
N ASN A 311 -18.89 -3.89 3.82
CA ASN A 311 -18.16 -4.82 4.69
C ASN A 311 -16.64 -4.67 4.49
N LEU A 312 -16.11 -3.47 4.75
CA LEU A 312 -14.72 -3.14 4.50
C LEU A 312 -13.97 -2.84 5.81
N SER A 313 -12.84 -3.49 6.00
CA SER A 313 -11.87 -3.18 7.05
C SER A 313 -11.03 -1.97 6.66
N LEU A 314 -10.48 -1.23 7.63
CA LEU A 314 -9.58 -0.10 7.40
C LEU A 314 -8.14 -0.50 7.70
N ASP A 315 -7.32 -0.71 6.68
CA ASP A 315 -5.88 -0.89 6.85
C ASP A 315 -5.18 0.48 6.84
N LEU A 316 -4.82 0.95 8.03
CA LEU A 316 -4.14 2.23 8.23
C LEU A 316 -2.65 2.18 7.87
N SER A 317 -2.24 1.11 7.19
CA SER A 317 -0.88 0.85 6.70
C SER A 317 0.18 0.98 7.79
N ARG A 318 1.39 1.35 7.39
CA ARG A 318 2.58 1.39 8.25
C ARG A 318 2.46 2.33 9.44
N GLY A 319 3.17 1.95 10.51
CA GLY A 319 3.30 2.70 11.75
C GLY A 319 2.38 2.15 12.83
N ASP A 320 2.95 2.05 14.01
CA ASP A 320 2.33 1.52 15.23
C ASP A 320 1.94 2.63 16.20
N GLU A 321 1.45 3.76 15.65
CA GLU A 321 1.01 4.88 16.46
C GLU A 321 -0.13 4.47 17.39
N ARG A 322 -0.01 4.85 18.66
CA ARG A 322 -0.90 4.46 19.76
C ARG A 322 -2.39 4.69 19.44
N TYR A 323 -2.73 5.77 18.74
CA TYR A 323 -4.13 6.08 18.43
C TYR A 323 -4.80 5.02 17.54
N LYS A 324 -4.04 4.34 16.67
CA LYS A 324 -4.57 3.26 15.82
C LYS A 324 -5.07 2.09 16.66
N PHE A 325 -4.31 1.72 17.70
CA PHE A 325 -4.71 0.66 18.64
C PHE A 325 -5.86 1.09 19.55
N GLU A 326 -5.87 2.35 19.98
CA GLU A 326 -7.00 2.91 20.74
C GLU A 326 -8.30 2.89 19.93
N MET A 327 -8.21 2.90 18.59
CA MET A 327 -9.34 2.74 17.66
C MET A 327 -9.60 1.28 17.26
N GLY A 328 -9.11 0.30 18.00
CA GLY A 328 -9.37 -1.12 17.78
C GLY A 328 -8.49 -1.77 16.73
N GLY A 329 -7.39 -1.12 16.37
CA GLY A 329 -6.44 -1.65 15.39
C GLY A 329 -5.66 -2.88 15.90
N THR A 330 -5.42 -3.82 15.01
CA THR A 330 -4.56 -4.99 15.21
C THR A 330 -3.34 -4.93 14.30
N LYS A 331 -2.21 -5.48 14.77
CA LYS A 331 -0.97 -5.51 13.98
C LYS A 331 -1.06 -6.53 12.87
N HIS A 332 -0.48 -6.20 11.73
CA HIS A 332 -0.03 -7.13 10.72
C HIS A 332 1.34 -6.69 10.20
N TYR A 333 2.02 -7.53 9.40
CA TYR A 333 3.43 -7.33 9.16
C TYR A 333 3.78 -7.38 7.67
N ASN A 334 4.72 -6.50 7.29
CA ASN A 334 5.41 -6.60 6.02
C ASN A 334 6.87 -7.00 6.27
N TYR A 335 7.40 -7.82 5.38
CA TYR A 335 8.72 -8.43 5.49
C TYR A 335 9.65 -7.98 4.36
N ARG A 336 10.91 -8.10 4.64
CA ARG A 336 11.99 -8.07 3.67
C ARG A 336 12.46 -9.48 3.45
N ILE A 337 12.47 -9.93 2.21
CA ILE A 337 13.00 -11.23 1.81
C ILE A 337 14.23 -10.95 0.95
N SER A 338 15.35 -11.57 1.27
CA SER A 338 16.57 -11.48 0.47
C SER A 338 17.05 -12.87 0.09
N LEU A 339 17.47 -13.00 -1.15
CA LEU A 339 17.90 -14.26 -1.77
C LEU A 339 19.18 -14.00 -2.56
N GLU A 340 20.25 -14.78 -2.34
CA GLU A 340 21.44 -14.78 -3.20
C GLU A 340 21.17 -15.70 -4.40
N LEU A 341 21.13 -15.11 -5.59
CA LEU A 341 20.87 -15.83 -6.84
C LEU A 341 22.12 -16.53 -7.38
#